data_1fd995a45d4702ba2da97524354ce02a
#
_entry.id   1fd995a45d4702ba2da97524354ce02a
#
_cell.length_a   1.000
_cell.length_b   1.000
_cell.length_c   1.000
_cell.angle_alpha   90.00
_cell.angle_beta   90.00
_cell.angle_gamma   90.00
#
_symmetry.space_group_name_H-M   'P 1'
#
loop_
_entity.id
_entity.type
_entity.pdbx_description
1 polymer ?
#
loop_
_entity_poly.entity_id
_entity_poly.type
_entity_poly.pdbx_seq_one_letter_code
_entity_poly.pdbx_strand_id
1 'polypeptide(L)'
;MKTRQTSIDCYNKIKSEGLLSKRRLEVYEALLPTAPCTSSEAIRNAKTTFGVFGVSSRFTELRDLGVIYEKDVRPCKVTGRNVIEWDLTDRLPVNVKNTNKTKKQKINDALNSLRLLYKNKDTSTNEDWKIVADLINAI
;
A
#
# COMPACT_ATOMS: atom_id res chain seq x y z
N MET A 1 9.59 -2.24 -25.61
CA MET A 1 10.64 -1.99 -24.59
C MET A 1 10.94 -3.31 -23.88
N LYS A 2 12.19 -3.66 -23.65
CA LYS A 2 12.50 -4.96 -23.00
C LYS A 2 12.52 -4.79 -21.48
N THR A 3 11.71 -5.59 -20.76
CA THR A 3 11.67 -5.56 -19.30
C THR A 3 13.03 -5.95 -18.73
N ARG A 4 13.49 -5.26 -17.67
CA ARG A 4 14.76 -5.56 -17.01
C ARG A 4 14.71 -6.93 -16.33
N GLN A 5 15.80 -7.70 -16.37
CA GLN A 5 15.85 -9.02 -15.75
C GLN A 5 15.56 -8.95 -14.23
N THR A 6 16.11 -7.93 -13.55
CA THR A 6 15.85 -7.68 -12.14
C THR A 6 14.37 -7.50 -11.79
N SER A 7 13.61 -6.83 -12.69
CA SER A 7 12.16 -6.67 -12.54
C SER A 7 11.42 -8.01 -12.71
N ILE A 8 11.90 -8.87 -13.61
CA ILE A 8 11.33 -10.21 -13.83
C ILE A 8 11.58 -11.11 -12.61
N ASP A 9 12.78 -11.08 -12.08
CA ASP A 9 13.16 -11.87 -10.88
C ASP A 9 12.36 -11.43 -9.66
N CYS A 10 12.19 -10.13 -9.48
CA CYS A 10 11.36 -9.54 -8.43
C CYS A 10 9.89 -9.98 -8.58
N TYR A 11 9.34 -9.92 -9.80
CA TYR A 11 7.98 -10.36 -10.08
C TYR A 11 7.78 -11.85 -9.75
N ASN A 12 8.69 -12.71 -10.19
CA ASN A 12 8.61 -14.14 -9.93
C ASN A 12 8.57 -14.43 -8.43
N LYS A 13 9.38 -13.73 -7.65
CA LYS A 13 9.40 -13.86 -6.19
C LYS A 13 8.11 -13.35 -5.54
N ILE A 14 7.62 -12.19 -5.95
CA ILE A 14 6.34 -11.63 -5.48
C ILE A 14 5.19 -12.62 -5.73
N LYS A 15 5.16 -13.24 -6.91
CA LYS A 15 4.12 -14.18 -7.32
C LYS A 15 4.21 -15.51 -6.57
N SER A 16 5.40 -16.08 -6.46
CA SER A 16 5.62 -17.39 -5.80
C SER A 16 5.35 -17.33 -4.29
N GLU A 17 5.68 -16.22 -3.64
CA GLU A 17 5.49 -16.03 -2.20
C GLU A 17 4.11 -15.40 -1.86
N GLY A 18 3.30 -15.04 -2.86
CA GLY A 18 1.98 -14.44 -2.65
C GLY A 18 2.01 -13.09 -1.93
N LEU A 19 3.06 -12.29 -2.16
CA LEU A 19 3.30 -11.02 -1.43
C LEU A 19 2.32 -9.90 -1.77
N LEU A 20 1.59 -10.02 -2.87
CA LEU A 20 0.55 -9.07 -3.28
C LEU A 20 -0.81 -9.75 -3.34
N SER A 21 -1.86 -9.01 -2.94
CA SER A 21 -3.23 -9.48 -3.18
C SER A 21 -3.50 -9.61 -4.68
N LYS A 22 -4.46 -10.45 -5.07
CA LYS A 22 -4.81 -10.71 -6.48
C LYS A 22 -4.96 -9.44 -7.31
N ARG A 23 -5.71 -8.44 -6.82
CA ARG A 23 -5.94 -7.18 -7.53
C ARG A 23 -4.68 -6.32 -7.68
N ARG A 24 -3.79 -6.31 -6.67
CA ARG A 24 -2.51 -5.60 -6.74
C ARG A 24 -1.57 -6.28 -7.72
N LEU A 25 -1.55 -7.62 -7.71
CA LEU A 25 -0.74 -8.41 -8.63
C LEU A 25 -1.16 -8.17 -10.08
N GLU A 26 -2.47 -8.16 -10.38
CA GLU A 26 -2.98 -7.87 -11.74
C GLU A 26 -2.53 -6.48 -12.24
N VAL A 27 -2.52 -5.45 -11.38
CA VAL A 27 -2.03 -4.12 -11.76
C VAL A 27 -0.51 -4.10 -11.93
N TYR A 28 0.23 -4.80 -11.08
CA TYR A 28 1.67 -4.94 -11.19
C TYR A 28 2.05 -5.69 -12.49
N GLU A 29 1.35 -6.76 -12.83
CA GLU A 29 1.50 -7.51 -14.10
C GLU A 29 1.21 -6.64 -15.33
N ALA A 30 0.24 -5.73 -15.24
CA ALA A 30 -0.06 -4.77 -16.29
C ALA A 30 1.06 -3.75 -16.52
N LEU A 31 1.71 -3.33 -15.43
CA LEU A 31 2.81 -2.37 -15.46
C LEU A 31 4.11 -2.99 -15.97
N LEU A 32 4.40 -4.22 -15.62
CA LEU A 32 5.67 -4.91 -15.85
C LEU A 32 6.17 -4.84 -17.30
N PRO A 33 5.36 -5.10 -18.36
CA PRO A 33 5.82 -5.03 -19.75
C PRO A 33 5.89 -3.60 -20.29
N THR A 34 5.23 -2.62 -19.65
CA THR A 34 5.02 -1.27 -20.21
C THR A 34 5.77 -0.19 -19.44
N ALA A 35 6.34 -0.50 -18.28
CA ALA A 35 7.06 0.47 -17.46
C ALA A 35 8.30 1.03 -18.16
N PRO A 36 8.56 2.35 -18.06
CA PRO A 36 7.76 3.35 -17.35
C PRO A 36 6.54 3.80 -18.15
N CYS A 37 5.38 3.89 -17.51
CA CYS A 37 4.14 4.31 -18.17
C CYS A 37 3.14 4.96 -17.20
N THR A 38 2.11 5.60 -17.75
CA THR A 38 1.01 6.12 -16.95
C THR A 38 0.01 5.01 -16.60
N SER A 39 -0.80 5.21 -15.56
CA SER A 39 -1.81 4.21 -15.15
C SER A 39 -2.77 3.84 -16.29
N SER A 40 -3.21 4.82 -17.08
CA SER A 40 -4.11 4.56 -18.23
C SER A 40 -3.43 3.79 -19.35
N GLU A 41 -2.14 4.02 -19.58
CA GLU A 41 -1.36 3.28 -20.57
C GLU A 41 -1.15 1.82 -20.15
N ALA A 42 -0.83 1.58 -18.87
CA ALA A 42 -0.68 0.24 -18.32
C ALA A 42 -1.97 -0.58 -18.47
N ILE A 43 -3.11 0.02 -18.12
CA ILE A 43 -4.40 -0.68 -18.11
C ILE A 43 -4.92 -0.93 -19.53
N ARG A 44 -4.70 -0.01 -20.47
CA ARG A 44 -5.15 -0.18 -21.85
C ARG A 44 -4.62 -1.48 -22.48
N ASN A 45 -3.44 -1.90 -22.09
CA ASN A 45 -2.77 -3.08 -22.62
C ASN A 45 -2.98 -4.33 -21.76
N ALA A 46 -3.62 -4.19 -20.59
CA ALA A 46 -3.79 -5.27 -19.64
C ALA A 46 -5.20 -5.88 -19.73
N LYS A 47 -5.26 -7.21 -19.66
CA LYS A 47 -6.50 -7.94 -19.42
C LYS A 47 -6.82 -7.90 -17.91
N THR A 48 -7.21 -6.72 -17.41
CA THR A 48 -7.61 -6.59 -16.00
C THR A 48 -9.07 -6.98 -15.84
N THR A 49 -9.39 -7.63 -14.73
CA THR A 49 -10.77 -8.05 -14.38
C THR A 49 -11.62 -6.90 -13.85
N PHE A 50 -11.03 -5.73 -13.64
CA PHE A 50 -11.71 -4.53 -13.11
C PHE A 50 -11.44 -3.30 -13.99
N GLY A 51 -12.46 -2.46 -14.13
CA GLY A 51 -12.40 -1.27 -14.96
C GLY A 51 -11.46 -0.19 -14.43
N VAL A 52 -11.26 0.86 -15.23
CA VAL A 52 -10.33 1.98 -15.01
C VAL A 52 -10.48 2.66 -13.63
N PHE A 53 -11.68 2.68 -13.06
CA PHE A 53 -11.98 3.38 -11.80
C PHE A 53 -11.36 2.74 -10.54
N GLY A 54 -11.07 1.44 -10.55
CA GLY A 54 -10.50 0.75 -9.39
C GLY A 54 -8.97 0.74 -9.35
N VAL A 55 -8.32 1.30 -10.35
CA VAL A 55 -6.90 1.11 -10.59
C VAL A 55 -6.03 2.17 -9.91
N SER A 56 -6.47 3.43 -9.88
CA SER A 56 -5.68 4.52 -9.28
C SER A 56 -5.31 4.24 -7.82
N SER A 57 -6.25 3.69 -7.03
CA SER A 57 -5.98 3.30 -5.65
C SER A 57 -4.94 2.18 -5.55
N ARG A 58 -4.92 1.25 -6.53
CA ARG A 58 -3.93 0.15 -6.55
C ARG A 58 -2.52 0.66 -6.85
N PHE A 59 -2.37 1.67 -7.70
CA PHE A 59 -1.08 2.32 -7.92
C PHE A 59 -0.55 2.97 -6.64
N THR A 60 -1.40 3.71 -5.92
CA THR A 60 -1.04 4.28 -4.61
C THR A 60 -0.62 3.20 -3.62
N GLU A 61 -1.38 2.11 -3.52
CA GLU A 61 -1.04 0.99 -2.63
C GLU A 61 0.29 0.29 -3.02
N LEU A 62 0.56 0.11 -4.31
CA LEU A 62 1.81 -0.47 -4.79
C LEU A 62 3.00 0.46 -4.52
N ARG A 63 2.81 1.78 -4.64
CA ARG A 63 3.81 2.77 -4.24
C ARG A 63 4.09 2.69 -2.74
N ASP A 64 3.05 2.64 -1.91
CA ASP A 64 3.18 2.57 -0.46
C ASP A 64 3.84 1.25 0.01
N LEU A 65 3.67 0.17 -0.77
CA LEU A 65 4.41 -1.08 -0.59
C LEU A 65 5.86 -1.01 -1.11
N GLY A 66 6.25 0.06 -1.80
CA GLY A 66 7.58 0.29 -2.30
C GLY A 66 7.97 -0.50 -3.55
N VAL A 67 7.01 -1.15 -4.25
CA VAL A 67 7.27 -1.95 -5.46
C VAL A 67 7.25 -1.12 -6.75
N ILE A 68 6.62 0.06 -6.71
CA ILE A 68 6.64 1.06 -7.77
C ILE A 68 6.95 2.45 -7.20
N TYR A 69 7.34 3.38 -8.07
CA TYR A 69 7.57 4.77 -7.69
C TYR A 69 7.08 5.75 -8.75
N GLU A 70 6.85 6.98 -8.33
CA GLU A 70 6.52 8.11 -9.21
C GLU A 70 7.81 8.59 -9.87
N LYS A 71 7.94 8.35 -11.17
CA LYS A 71 9.14 8.70 -11.92
C LYS A 71 9.13 10.14 -12.40
N ASP A 72 8.02 10.55 -13.02
CA ASP A 72 7.87 11.87 -13.65
C ASP A 72 6.38 12.21 -13.81
N VAL A 73 6.09 13.43 -14.24
CA VAL A 73 4.75 13.87 -14.67
C VAL A 73 4.81 14.24 -16.14
N ARG A 74 4.03 13.57 -16.99
CA ARG A 74 4.00 13.80 -18.42
C ARG A 74 2.61 13.67 -19.01
N PRO A 75 2.39 14.16 -20.23
CA PRO A 75 1.17 13.90 -20.98
C PRO A 75 0.94 12.40 -21.20
N CYS A 76 -0.21 11.88 -20.83
CA CYS A 76 -0.62 10.50 -21.06
C CYS A 76 -1.01 10.32 -22.54
N LYS A 77 -0.47 9.32 -23.21
CA LYS A 77 -0.78 9.01 -24.62
C LYS A 77 -2.23 8.57 -24.84
N VAL A 78 -2.94 8.17 -23.79
CA VAL A 78 -4.33 7.72 -23.85
C VAL A 78 -5.30 8.86 -23.58
N THR A 79 -5.01 9.72 -22.58
CA THR A 79 -5.94 10.77 -22.14
C THR A 79 -5.52 12.18 -22.56
N GLY A 80 -4.28 12.38 -22.99
CA GLY A 80 -3.69 13.68 -23.32
C GLY A 80 -3.42 14.58 -22.10
N ARG A 81 -3.81 14.18 -20.90
CA ARG A 81 -3.63 14.97 -19.66
C ARG A 81 -2.29 14.70 -19.03
N ASN A 82 -1.72 15.70 -18.34
CA ASN A 82 -0.54 15.50 -17.52
C ASN A 82 -0.91 14.65 -16.30
N VAL A 83 -0.25 13.51 -16.16
CA VAL A 83 -0.45 12.54 -15.10
C VAL A 83 0.90 11.92 -14.70
N ILE A 84 0.94 11.28 -13.55
CA ILE A 84 2.11 10.59 -13.03
C ILE A 84 2.53 9.45 -13.95
N GLU A 85 3.82 9.40 -14.28
CA GLU A 85 4.48 8.26 -14.89
C GLU A 85 5.05 7.35 -13.79
N TRP A 86 4.71 6.07 -13.86
CA TRP A 86 5.09 5.06 -12.88
C TRP A 86 6.20 4.16 -13.42
N ASP A 87 7.16 3.80 -12.56
CA ASP A 87 8.20 2.83 -12.88
C ASP A 87 8.38 1.82 -11.72
N LEU A 88 9.06 0.70 -12.02
CA LEU A 88 9.29 -0.39 -11.07
C LEU A 88 10.53 -0.12 -10.22
N THR A 89 10.47 -0.47 -8.93
CA THR A 89 11.60 -0.30 -8.01
C THR A 89 12.55 -1.50 -7.97
N ASP A 90 12.14 -2.65 -8.52
CA ASP A 90 12.83 -3.95 -8.39
C ASP A 90 13.02 -4.39 -6.92
N ARG A 91 12.16 -3.91 -6.02
CA ARG A 91 12.13 -4.26 -4.59
C ARG A 91 10.94 -5.11 -4.26
N LEU A 92 11.09 -5.98 -3.27
CA LEU A 92 9.98 -6.72 -2.71
C LEU A 92 9.07 -5.81 -1.90
N PRO A 93 7.75 -6.13 -1.82
CA PRO A 93 6.81 -5.36 -1.02
C PRO A 93 7.26 -5.27 0.43
N VAL A 94 7.33 -4.06 0.96
CA VAL A 94 7.55 -3.85 2.39
C VAL A 94 6.18 -3.86 3.06
N ASN A 95 6.00 -4.72 4.08
CA ASN A 95 4.81 -4.65 4.93
C ASN A 95 4.84 -3.33 5.70
N VAL A 96 4.32 -2.29 5.11
CA VAL A 96 3.98 -1.07 5.84
C VAL A 96 2.86 -1.47 6.78
N LYS A 97 3.19 -1.67 8.06
CA LYS A 97 2.16 -1.80 9.10
C LYS A 97 1.25 -0.59 8.92
N ASN A 98 0.01 -0.86 8.57
CA ASN A 98 -1.00 0.19 8.39
C ASN A 98 -1.13 0.88 9.75
N THR A 99 -0.46 2.02 9.93
CA THR A 99 -0.47 2.80 11.16
C THR A 99 -1.84 3.43 11.41
N ASN A 100 -2.68 3.48 10.36
CA ASN A 100 -4.06 3.94 10.47
C ASN A 100 -4.95 2.84 11.04
N LYS A 101 -4.94 2.73 12.36
CA LYS A 101 -5.87 1.85 13.09
C LYS A 101 -7.32 2.29 12.82
N THR A 102 -8.19 1.33 12.52
CA THR A 102 -9.62 1.61 12.43
C THR A 102 -10.16 2.08 13.78
N LYS A 103 -11.28 2.81 13.78
CA LYS A 103 -11.96 3.25 15.04
C LYS A 103 -12.17 2.06 16.01
N LYS A 104 -12.60 0.91 15.49
CA LYS A 104 -12.78 -0.32 16.27
C LYS A 104 -11.48 -0.82 16.91
N GLN A 105 -10.37 -0.79 16.16
CA GLN A 105 -9.06 -1.19 16.69
C GLN A 105 -8.57 -0.23 17.78
N LYS A 106 -8.74 1.09 17.59
CA LYS A 106 -8.39 2.09 18.60
C LYS A 106 -9.17 1.88 19.90
N ILE A 107 -10.49 1.62 19.80
CA ILE A 107 -11.35 1.32 20.96
C ILE A 107 -10.87 0.06 21.67
N ASN A 108 -10.59 -1.02 20.95
CA ASN A 108 -10.09 -2.27 21.56
C ASN A 108 -8.74 -2.08 22.25
N ASP A 109 -7.83 -1.32 21.66
CA ASP A 109 -6.52 -1.02 22.26
C ASP A 109 -6.69 -0.23 23.56
N ALA A 110 -7.56 0.79 23.57
CA ALA A 110 -7.86 1.58 24.75
C ALA A 110 -8.49 0.73 25.87
N LEU A 111 -9.44 -0.15 25.52
CA LEU A 111 -10.07 -1.09 26.49
C LEU A 111 -9.05 -2.07 27.07
N ASN A 112 -8.14 -2.60 26.26
CA ASN A 112 -7.09 -3.50 26.73
C ASN A 112 -6.12 -2.78 27.67
N SER A 113 -5.73 -1.55 27.36
CA SER A 113 -4.88 -0.72 28.22
C SER A 113 -5.56 -0.43 29.56
N LEU A 114 -6.86 -0.08 29.55
CA LEU A 114 -7.65 0.10 30.77
C LEU A 114 -7.73 -1.18 31.62
N ARG A 115 -7.94 -2.34 31.00
CA ARG A 115 -7.98 -3.64 31.71
C ARG A 115 -6.65 -3.95 32.40
N LEU A 116 -5.52 -3.67 31.72
CA LEU A 116 -4.19 -3.88 32.29
C LEU A 116 -3.94 -2.95 33.47
N LEU A 117 -4.28 -1.66 33.37
CA LEU A 117 -4.16 -0.71 34.47
C LEU A 117 -5.05 -1.09 35.66
N TYR A 118 -6.28 -1.50 35.39
CA TYR A 118 -7.18 -1.94 36.46
C TYR A 118 -6.66 -3.19 37.19
N LYS A 119 -6.06 -4.13 36.44
CA LYS A 119 -5.45 -5.34 37.01
C LYS A 119 -4.23 -5.01 37.87
N ASN A 120 -3.47 -3.96 37.51
CA ASN A 120 -2.25 -3.52 38.18
C ASN A 120 -2.48 -2.24 39.01
N LYS A 121 -3.69 -2.04 39.52
CA LYS A 121 -4.15 -0.81 40.18
C LYS A 121 -3.18 -0.27 41.24
N ASP A 122 -2.59 -1.15 42.01
CA ASP A 122 -1.71 -0.78 43.14
C ASP A 122 -0.30 -0.35 42.73
N THR A 123 0.08 -0.64 41.46
CA THR A 123 1.42 -0.33 40.90
C THR A 123 1.36 0.65 39.74
N SER A 124 0.18 1.06 39.28
CA SER A 124 0.01 1.98 38.15
C SER A 124 0.32 3.41 38.53
N THR A 125 1.12 4.10 37.70
CA THR A 125 1.50 5.50 37.90
C THR A 125 0.51 6.48 37.25
N ASN A 126 0.60 7.76 37.61
CA ASN A 126 -0.19 8.81 36.96
C ASN A 126 0.09 8.92 35.46
N GLU A 127 1.32 8.57 35.02
CA GLU A 127 1.70 8.58 33.60
C GLU A 127 0.97 7.48 32.82
N ASP A 128 0.82 6.29 33.41
CA ASP A 128 0.06 5.18 32.80
C ASP A 128 -1.40 5.56 32.53
N TRP A 129 -2.04 6.23 33.49
CA TRP A 129 -3.40 6.74 33.34
C TRP A 129 -3.52 7.83 32.29
N LYS A 130 -2.50 8.70 32.17
CA LYS A 130 -2.45 9.75 31.15
C LYS A 130 -2.39 9.15 29.74
N ILE A 131 -1.56 8.12 29.51
CA ILE A 131 -1.47 7.41 28.22
C ILE A 131 -2.83 6.86 27.80
N VAL A 132 -3.60 6.29 28.72
CA VAL A 132 -4.95 5.78 28.43
C VAL A 132 -5.92 6.90 28.11
N ALA A 133 -5.86 8.02 28.83
CA ALA A 133 -6.70 9.18 28.55
C ALA A 133 -6.42 9.73 27.14
N ASP A 134 -5.15 9.83 26.75
CA ASP A 134 -4.75 10.27 25.41
C ASP A 134 -5.23 9.30 24.31
N LEU A 135 -5.19 7.98 24.56
CA LEU A 135 -5.72 6.97 23.66
C LEU A 135 -7.25 7.09 23.48
N ILE A 136 -7.98 7.38 24.54
CA ILE A 136 -9.44 7.58 24.49
C ILE A 136 -9.79 8.84 23.71
N ASN A 137 -9.05 9.94 23.92
CA ASN A 137 -9.28 11.21 23.22
C ASN A 137 -8.92 11.13 21.73
N ALA A 138 -8.11 10.15 21.29
CA ALA A 138 -7.73 9.92 19.89
C ALA A 138 -8.73 9.05 19.09
N ILE A 139 -9.83 8.60 19.70
CA ILE A 139 -10.91 7.81 19.08
C ILE A 139 -11.97 8.71 18.46
#